data_13246109da065f4b3bb1b9b5bc8decb2
#
_entry.id   13246109da065f4b3bb1b9b5bc8decb2
#
_cell.length_a   1.000
_cell.length_b   1.000
_cell.length_c   1.000
_cell.angle_alpha   90.00
_cell.angle_beta   90.00
_cell.angle_gamma   90.00
#
_symmetry.space_group_name_H-M   'P 1'
#
loop_
_entity.id
_entity.type
_entity.pdbx_description
1 polymer ?
#
loop_
_entity_poly.entity_id
_entity_poly.type
_entity_poly.pdbx_seq_one_letter_code
_entity_poly.pdbx_strand_id
1 'polypeptide(L)' 'FVWHEDRYGLVAAVSEVLAAHKINIGYMEMARKSKGAEALMVIETDQAVSGAICKEICELSYVNRVSSTPAL' A
#
# COMPACT_ATOMS: atom_id res chain seq x y z
N PHE A 1 0.30 1.38 5.78
CA PHE A 1 -0.30 0.05 5.93
C PHE A 1 -1.43 -0.12 4.92
N VAL A 2 -1.35 -1.16 4.10
CA VAL A 2 -2.39 -1.48 3.12
C VAL A 2 -2.91 -2.88 3.40
N TRP A 3 -4.16 -2.99 3.83
CA TRP A 3 -4.83 -4.28 4.02
C TRP A 3 -5.55 -4.61 2.72
N HIS A 4 -5.26 -5.76 2.15
CA HIS A 4 -5.78 -6.15 0.84
C HIS A 4 -5.97 -7.66 0.74
N GLU A 5 -6.74 -8.10 -0.24
CA GLU A 5 -6.80 -9.51 -0.58
C GLU A 5 -5.49 -9.91 -1.25
N ASP A 6 -5.03 -11.13 -1.01
CA ASP A 6 -3.79 -11.66 -1.58
C ASP A 6 -4.00 -11.96 -3.08
N ARG A 7 -3.77 -10.94 -3.90
CA ARG A 7 -3.93 -11.01 -5.36
C ARG A 7 -2.66 -10.55 -6.04
N TYR A 8 -2.30 -11.22 -7.14
CA TYR A 8 -1.16 -10.76 -7.93
C TYR A 8 -1.44 -9.37 -8.50
N GLY A 9 -0.40 -8.61 -8.72
CA GLY A 9 -0.51 -7.25 -9.27
C GLY A 9 -0.76 -6.15 -8.26
N LEU A 10 -1.12 -6.46 -7.02
CA LEU A 10 -1.38 -5.44 -6.00
C LEU A 10 -0.13 -4.64 -5.64
N VAL A 11 1.01 -5.30 -5.52
CA VAL A 11 2.28 -4.60 -5.25
C VAL A 11 2.57 -3.61 -6.37
N ALA A 12 2.40 -4.03 -7.61
CA ALA A 12 2.62 -3.15 -8.75
C ALA A 12 1.64 -1.98 -8.76
N ALA A 13 0.36 -2.24 -8.52
CA ALA A 13 -0.66 -1.20 -8.54
C ALA A 13 -0.43 -0.14 -7.45
N VAL A 14 -0.12 -0.56 -6.23
CA VAL A 14 0.17 0.36 -5.12
C VAL A 14 1.45 1.14 -5.40
N SER A 15 2.50 0.48 -5.86
CA SER A 15 3.75 1.13 -6.20
C SER A 15 3.58 2.16 -7.31
N GLU A 16 2.73 1.88 -8.28
CA GLU A 16 2.44 2.80 -9.38
C GLU A 16 1.75 4.07 -8.90
N VAL A 17 0.81 3.96 -7.97
CA VAL A 17 0.16 5.13 -7.37
C VAL A 17 1.20 5.98 -6.65
N LEU A 18 2.05 5.38 -5.83
CA LEU A 18 3.09 6.10 -5.10
C LEU A 18 4.07 6.77 -6.06
N ALA A 19 4.48 6.07 -7.11
CA ALA A 19 5.40 6.62 -8.10
C ALA A 19 4.79 7.82 -8.85
N ALA A 20 3.50 7.76 -9.16
CA ALA A 20 2.81 8.85 -9.83
C ALA A 20 2.81 10.14 -8.98
N HIS A 21 2.84 10.00 -7.68
CA HIS A 21 2.94 11.11 -6.73
C HIS A 21 4.38 11.42 -6.32
N LYS A 22 5.36 10.83 -6.99
CA LYS A 22 6.80 11.02 -6.73
C LYS A 22 7.20 10.65 -5.31
N ILE A 23 6.58 9.60 -4.77
CA ILE A 23 6.90 9.07 -3.46
C ILE A 23 7.83 7.88 -3.63
N ASN A 24 9.01 7.98 -3.05
CA ASN A 24 9.99 6.92 -3.09
C ASN A 24 9.76 5.91 -1.97
N ILE A 25 9.76 4.63 -2.32
CA ILE A 25 9.62 3.54 -1.36
C ILE A 25 11.00 3.17 -0.85
N GLY A 26 11.20 3.34 0.47
CA GLY A 26 12.45 2.96 1.11
C GLY A 26 12.46 1.51 1.58
N TYR A 27 11.29 0.95 1.91
CA TYR A 27 11.17 -0.41 2.39
C TYR A 27 9.75 -0.90 2.15
N MET A 28 9.60 -2.17 1.83
CA MET A 28 8.30 -2.79 1.66
C MET A 28 8.33 -4.22 2.20
N GLU A 29 7.32 -4.58 2.95
CA GLU A 29 7.15 -5.93 3.45
C GLU A 29 5.69 -6.35 3.26
N MET A 30 5.49 -7.61 2.92
CA MET A 30 4.14 -8.17 2.82
C MET A 30 4.01 -9.35 3.77
N ALA A 31 2.96 -9.34 4.56
CA ALA A 31 2.63 -10.42 5.46
C ALA A 31 1.26 -10.99 5.09
N ARG A 32 1.16 -12.31 5.06
CA ARG A 32 -0.12 -12.99 4.81
C ARG A 32 -0.21 -14.24 5.68
N LYS A 33 -1.43 -14.59 6.09
CA LYS A 33 -1.66 -15.81 6.89
C LYS A 33 -1.73 -17.04 6.00
N SER A 34 -2.37 -16.91 4.84
CA SER A 34 -2.50 -18.01 3.90
C SER A 34 -2.74 -17.44 2.50
N LYS A 35 -2.51 -18.29 1.50
CA LYS A 35 -2.75 -17.94 0.10
C LYS A 35 -4.22 -17.56 -0.11
N GLY A 36 -4.45 -16.46 -0.82
CA GLY A 36 -5.80 -16.02 -1.17
C GLY A 36 -6.56 -15.32 -0.04
N ALA A 37 -6.00 -15.26 1.16
CA ALA A 37 -6.60 -14.58 2.30
C ALA A 37 -6.20 -13.10 2.32
N GLU A 38 -6.65 -12.38 3.35
CA GLU A 38 -6.24 -11.00 3.54
C GLU A 38 -4.75 -10.93 3.87
N ALA A 39 -4.08 -9.96 3.27
CA ALA A 39 -2.67 -9.69 3.49
C ALA A 39 -2.48 -8.24 3.95
N LEU A 40 -1.35 -8.00 4.58
CA LEU A 40 -0.94 -6.65 4.99
C LEU A 40 0.34 -6.29 4.26
N MET A 41 0.31 -5.16 3.56
CA MET A 41 1.49 -4.58 2.93
C MET A 41 1.94 -3.41 3.78
N VAL A 42 3.17 -3.45 4.28
CA VAL A 42 3.77 -2.37 5.05
C VAL A 42 4.79 -1.67 4.16
N ILE A 43 4.61 -0.39 3.97
CA ILE A 43 5.47 0.40 3.09
C ILE A 43 6.02 1.58 3.87
N GLU A 44 7.34 1.70 3.91
CA GLU A 44 8.02 2.87 4.44
C GLU A 44 8.41 3.76 3.27
N THR A 45 8.03 5.02 3.33
CA THR A 45 8.27 5.98 2.26
C THR A 45 9.18 7.10 2.72
N ASP A 46 9.90 7.70 1.78
CA ASP A 46 10.79 8.83 2.09
C ASP A 46 10.01 10.14 2.23
N GLN A 47 8.84 10.22 1.61
CA GLN A 47 7.97 11.38 1.68
C GLN A 47 6.67 11.00 2.41
N ALA A 48 6.02 12.00 2.99
CA ALA A 48 4.74 11.78 3.65
C ALA A 48 3.67 11.37 2.63
N VAL A 49 2.82 10.42 3.02
CA VAL A 49 1.68 9.97 2.21
C VAL A 49 0.43 10.69 2.70
N SER A 50 -0.12 11.55 1.86
CA SER A 50 -1.31 12.34 2.21
C SER A 50 -2.58 11.49 2.26
N GLY A 51 -3.62 12.02 2.90
CA GLY A 51 -4.92 11.36 2.90
C GLY A 51 -5.50 11.15 1.50
N ALA A 52 -5.22 12.07 0.58
CA ALA A 52 -5.68 11.95 -0.80
C ALA A 52 -5.01 10.75 -1.50
N ILE A 53 -3.73 10.53 -1.26
CA ILE A 53 -3.01 9.39 -1.82
C ILE A 53 -3.51 8.09 -1.19
N CYS A 54 -3.73 8.09 0.12
CA CYS A 54 -4.30 6.92 0.80
C CYS A 54 -5.67 6.55 0.23
N LYS A 55 -6.50 7.56 -0.05
CA LYS A 55 -7.80 7.34 -0.67
C LYS A 55 -7.67 6.74 -2.05
N GLU A 56 -6.74 7.23 -2.85
CA GLU A 56 -6.49 6.71 -4.19
C GLU A 56 -6.06 5.24 -4.14
N ILE A 57 -5.19 4.87 -3.21
CA ILE A 57 -4.80 3.48 -3.01
C ILE A 57 -6.00 2.64 -2.56
N CYS A 58 -6.81 3.18 -1.66
CA CYS A 58 -7.99 2.47 -1.15
C CYS A 58 -9.03 2.21 -2.24
N GLU A 59 -9.03 2.99 -3.30
CA GLU A 59 -9.93 2.80 -4.43
C GLU A 59 -9.46 1.72 -5.42
N LEU A 60 -8.26 1.20 -5.27
CA LEU A 60 -7.79 0.09 -6.08
C LEU A 60 -8.59 -1.18 -5.77
N SER A 61 -8.80 -2.02 -6.79
CA SER A 61 -9.48 -3.30 -6.61
C SER A 61 -8.73 -4.15 -5.59
N TYR A 62 -9.49 -4.85 -4.74
CA TYR A 62 -8.97 -5.77 -3.71
C TYR A 62 -8.25 -5.10 -2.55
N VAL A 63 -8.23 -3.77 -2.45
CA VAL A 63 -7.75 -3.07 -1.28
C VAL A 63 -8.90 -2.88 -0.31
N ASN A 64 -8.72 -3.32 0.93
CA ASN A 64 -9.76 -3.27 1.96
C ASN A 64 -9.65 -2.02 2.82
N ARG A 65 -8.43 -1.63 3.17
CA ARG A 65 -8.19 -0.49 4.05
C ARG A 65 -6.76 0.03 3.86
N VAL A 66 -6.60 1.33 4.03
CA VAL A 66 -5.29 1.98 4.00
C VAL A 66 -5.17 2.87 5.24
N SER A 67 -4.02 2.83 5.88
CA SER A 67 -3.72 3.71 7.01
C SER A 67 -2.30 4.23 6.86
N SER A 68 -2.10 5.50 7.13
CA SER A 68 -0.76 6.08 7.14
C SER A 68 -0.43 6.64 8.52
N THR A 69 0.85 6.60 8.87
CA THR A 69 1.36 7.20 10.10
C THR A 69 2.39 8.24 9.72
N PRO A 70 2.59 9.26 10.55
CA PRO A 70 3.64 10.24 10.28
C PRO A 70 5.01 9.56 10.24
N ALA A 71 5.91 10.10 9.43
CA ALA A 71 7.30 9.66 9.43
C ALA A 71 7.92 9.96 10.80
N LEU A 72 8.72 9.01 11.28
CA LEU A 72 9.43 9.18 12.55
C LEU A 72 10.73 9.94 12.35
#